data_c950cc7f9127adf2f3f49f4df83be5e0
#
_entry.id   c950cc7f9127adf2f3f49f4df83be5e0
#
_cell.length_a   1.000
_cell.length_b   1.000
_cell.length_c   1.000
_cell.angle_alpha   90.00
_cell.angle_beta   90.00
_cell.angle_gamma   90.00
#
_symmetry.space_group_name_H-M   'P 1'
#
loop_
_entity.id
_entity.type
_entity.pdbx_description
1 polymer ?
#
loop_
_entity_poly.entity_id
_entity_poly.type
_entity_poly.pdbx_seq_one_letter_code
_entity_poly.pdbx_strand_id
1 'polypeptide(L)'
;MSTSKTNMKNSVPENILLKGKELYDGIKRLGDIPEAYFDPVRRDSMERLSRLKDSRKGERCFIMGNGPSLKNTDLSKLKNEYTFGLNRIYLAFPEMGFETTYYLCVNDLVVEQTAGDIQKLKMPRFVTTRALKWLKPEENLFFLYSTYTGPTFATDIRKRMWEGATVTYMALQTAFYLGFRQVIL
;
A
#
# COMPACT_ATOMS: atom_id res chain seq x y z
N MET A 1 10.38 34.49 51.88
CA MET A 1 9.18 33.67 51.67
C MET A 1 8.89 33.63 50.19
N SER A 2 9.33 32.56 49.50
CA SER A 2 9.13 32.35 48.07
C SER A 2 8.11 31.22 47.90
N THR A 3 6.92 31.53 47.45
CA THR A 3 5.85 30.57 47.19
C THR A 3 6.06 29.92 45.86
N SER A 4 6.54 28.69 45.88
CA SER A 4 6.59 27.78 44.73
C SER A 4 5.16 27.48 44.23
N LYS A 5 4.77 28.01 43.06
CA LYS A 5 3.55 27.58 42.37
C LYS A 5 3.84 26.26 41.65
N THR A 6 3.43 25.17 42.28
CA THR A 6 3.43 23.84 41.64
C THR A 6 2.37 23.84 40.50
N ASN A 7 2.81 23.88 39.25
CA ASN A 7 1.95 23.72 38.11
C ASN A 7 1.58 22.23 37.97
N MET A 8 0.47 21.82 38.57
CA MET A 8 -0.15 20.52 38.29
C MET A 8 -0.79 20.61 36.89
N LYS A 9 -0.04 20.24 35.86
CA LYS A 9 -0.65 19.90 34.59
C LYS A 9 -1.40 18.60 34.79
N ASN A 10 -2.73 18.67 34.83
CA ASN A 10 -3.61 17.50 34.74
C ASN A 10 -3.39 16.87 33.37
N SER A 11 -2.43 15.99 33.25
CA SER A 11 -2.24 15.19 32.02
C SER A 11 -3.33 14.13 32.00
N VAL A 12 -4.20 14.18 30.98
CA VAL A 12 -5.16 13.11 30.70
C VAL A 12 -4.36 11.80 30.56
N PRO A 13 -4.77 10.73 31.24
CA PRO A 13 -4.07 9.44 31.13
C PRO A 13 -3.94 8.99 29.67
N GLU A 14 -2.77 8.47 29.30
CA GLU A 14 -2.42 8.11 27.92
C GLU A 14 -3.42 7.09 27.30
N ASN A 15 -3.92 6.16 28.11
CA ASN A 15 -4.94 5.19 27.70
C ASN A 15 -6.28 5.84 27.30
N ILE A 16 -6.65 6.98 27.95
CA ILE A 16 -7.87 7.73 27.59
C ILE A 16 -7.65 8.48 26.29
N LEU A 17 -6.48 9.08 26.10
CA LEU A 17 -6.12 9.78 24.86
C LEU A 17 -6.09 8.80 23.66
N LEU A 18 -5.52 7.59 23.85
CA LEU A 18 -5.49 6.55 22.83
C LEU A 18 -6.90 6.08 22.44
N LYS A 19 -7.75 5.78 23.43
CA LYS A 19 -9.16 5.40 23.15
C LYS A 19 -9.94 6.52 22.47
N GLY A 20 -9.75 7.77 22.88
CA GLY A 20 -10.37 8.92 22.23
C GLY A 20 -9.94 9.06 20.77
N LYS A 21 -8.65 8.85 20.48
CA LYS A 21 -8.12 8.86 19.12
C LYS A 21 -8.70 7.70 18.29
N GLU A 22 -8.74 6.50 18.83
CA GLU A 22 -9.33 5.33 18.13
C GLU A 22 -10.80 5.54 17.79
N LEU A 23 -11.57 6.12 18.71
CA LEU A 23 -12.99 6.45 18.48
C LEU A 23 -13.13 7.52 17.41
N TYR A 24 -12.36 8.60 17.48
CA TYR A 24 -12.34 9.65 16.46
C TYR A 24 -11.98 9.11 15.07
N ASP A 25 -10.93 8.30 15.00
CA ASP A 25 -10.50 7.64 13.77
C ASP A 25 -11.57 6.67 13.25
N GLY A 26 -12.30 5.99 14.16
CA GLY A 26 -13.45 5.14 13.83
C GLY A 26 -14.57 5.93 13.17
N ILE A 27 -14.98 7.05 13.76
CA ILE A 27 -16.03 7.94 13.22
C ILE A 27 -15.61 8.51 11.86
N LYS A 28 -14.37 8.97 11.73
CA LYS A 28 -13.86 9.49 10.46
C LYS A 28 -13.93 8.45 9.34
N ARG A 29 -13.61 7.19 9.64
CA ARG A 29 -13.71 6.08 8.68
C ARG A 29 -15.14 5.77 8.22
N LEU A 30 -16.17 6.11 9.00
CA LEU A 30 -17.56 5.95 8.55
C LEU A 30 -17.86 6.84 7.34
N GLY A 31 -17.25 8.02 7.26
CA GLY A 31 -17.35 8.90 6.10
C GLY A 31 -16.74 8.35 4.82
N ASP A 32 -15.77 7.44 4.92
CA ASP A 32 -15.08 6.84 3.78
C ASP A 32 -15.84 5.63 3.18
N ILE A 33 -16.89 5.13 3.87
CA ILE A 33 -17.64 3.93 3.44
C ILE A 33 -18.22 4.07 2.04
N PRO A 34 -18.86 5.19 1.66
CA PRO A 34 -19.39 5.33 0.30
C PRO A 34 -18.34 5.14 -0.78
N GLU A 35 -17.19 5.81 -0.66
CA GLU A 35 -16.08 5.70 -1.60
C GLU A 35 -15.48 4.28 -1.59
N ALA A 36 -15.31 3.70 -0.41
CA ALA A 36 -14.67 2.40 -0.24
C ALA A 36 -15.47 1.23 -0.82
N TYR A 37 -16.83 1.31 -0.83
CA TYR A 37 -17.68 0.16 -1.15
C TYR A 37 -18.71 0.42 -2.26
N PHE A 38 -19.08 1.68 -2.52
CA PHE A 38 -20.13 2.01 -3.50
C PHE A 38 -19.58 2.68 -4.77
N ASP A 39 -18.33 3.17 -4.75
CA ASP A 39 -17.70 3.70 -5.96
C ASP A 39 -17.60 2.61 -7.04
N PRO A 40 -18.09 2.87 -8.29
CA PRO A 40 -18.10 1.86 -9.36
C PRO A 40 -16.71 1.34 -9.73
N VAL A 41 -15.70 2.21 -9.77
CA VAL A 41 -14.32 1.84 -10.11
C VAL A 41 -13.72 0.97 -9.01
N ARG A 42 -14.03 1.30 -7.75
CA ARG A 42 -13.59 0.51 -6.61
C ARG A 42 -14.26 -0.87 -6.62
N ARG A 43 -15.54 -0.95 -6.91
CA ARG A 43 -16.28 -2.23 -7.02
C ARG A 43 -15.73 -3.11 -8.13
N ASP A 44 -15.46 -2.55 -9.30
CA ASP A 44 -14.81 -3.26 -10.39
C ASP A 44 -13.42 -3.77 -9.98
N SER A 45 -12.62 -2.94 -9.31
CA SER A 45 -11.33 -3.38 -8.74
C SER A 45 -11.50 -4.54 -7.75
N MET A 46 -12.51 -4.49 -6.87
CA MET A 46 -12.78 -5.58 -5.92
C MET A 46 -13.14 -6.90 -6.62
N GLU A 47 -13.95 -6.84 -7.68
CA GLU A 47 -14.30 -8.01 -8.47
C GLU A 47 -13.08 -8.62 -9.15
N ARG A 48 -12.27 -7.81 -9.82
CA ARG A 48 -11.03 -8.27 -10.48
C ARG A 48 -10.01 -8.79 -9.49
N LEU A 49 -9.86 -8.16 -8.32
CA LEU A 49 -9.02 -8.63 -7.22
C LEU A 49 -9.44 -10.02 -6.73
N SER A 50 -10.74 -10.35 -6.75
CA SER A 50 -11.22 -11.68 -6.33
C SER A 50 -10.60 -12.82 -7.15
N ARG A 51 -10.30 -12.56 -8.43
CA ARG A 51 -9.66 -13.53 -9.34
C ARG A 51 -8.17 -13.73 -9.04
N LEU A 52 -7.55 -12.77 -8.35
CA LEU A 52 -6.14 -12.83 -7.96
C LEU A 52 -5.93 -13.52 -6.60
N LYS A 53 -6.98 -13.74 -5.82
CA LYS A 53 -6.85 -14.39 -4.51
C LYS A 53 -6.25 -15.78 -4.67
N ASP A 54 -5.22 -16.08 -3.86
CA ASP A 54 -4.51 -17.36 -3.85
C ASP A 54 -3.94 -17.80 -5.23
N SER A 55 -3.85 -16.88 -6.21
CA SER A 55 -3.34 -17.17 -7.56
C SER A 55 -1.85 -17.54 -7.59
N ARG A 56 -1.13 -17.31 -6.49
CA ARG A 56 0.29 -17.62 -6.30
C ARG A 56 0.53 -18.50 -5.07
N LYS A 57 -0.43 -19.36 -4.79
CA LYS A 57 -0.39 -20.21 -3.59
C LYS A 57 0.84 -21.11 -3.59
N GLY A 58 1.63 -20.98 -2.52
CA GLY A 58 2.83 -21.80 -2.31
C GLY A 58 4.12 -21.22 -2.93
N GLU A 59 4.01 -20.22 -3.80
CA GLU A 59 5.15 -19.57 -4.45
C GLU A 59 5.90 -18.62 -3.50
N ARG A 60 7.07 -18.17 -3.92
CA ARG A 60 7.83 -17.10 -3.26
C ARG A 60 7.81 -15.83 -4.09
N CYS A 61 8.01 -14.69 -3.43
CA CYS A 61 8.20 -13.42 -4.13
C CYS A 61 9.25 -12.55 -3.44
N PHE A 62 9.71 -11.55 -4.19
CA PHE A 62 10.67 -10.54 -3.72
C PHE A 62 10.01 -9.16 -3.79
N ILE A 63 10.07 -8.42 -2.70
CA ILE A 63 9.61 -7.03 -2.67
C ILE A 63 10.83 -6.13 -2.78
N MET A 64 10.89 -5.35 -3.85
CA MET A 64 12.03 -4.52 -4.19
C MET A 64 11.71 -3.05 -3.93
N GLY A 65 12.40 -2.47 -2.96
CA GLY A 65 12.44 -1.02 -2.76
C GLY A 65 13.32 -0.35 -3.82
N ASN A 66 13.24 0.97 -3.90
CA ASN A 66 14.05 1.79 -4.81
C ASN A 66 15.11 2.61 -4.05
N GLY A 67 15.64 2.05 -2.97
CA GLY A 67 16.73 2.66 -2.20
C GLY A 67 18.07 2.65 -2.94
N PRO A 68 19.04 3.50 -2.52
CA PRO A 68 20.36 3.58 -3.16
C PRO A 68 21.13 2.25 -3.21
N SER A 69 20.89 1.36 -2.25
CA SER A 69 21.52 0.04 -2.18
C SER A 69 21.14 -0.88 -3.34
N LEU A 70 20.01 -0.63 -4.01
CA LEU A 70 19.57 -1.43 -5.14
C LEU A 70 20.59 -1.43 -6.28
N LYS A 71 21.30 -0.31 -6.49
CA LYS A 71 22.34 -0.19 -7.53
C LYS A 71 23.53 -1.13 -7.32
N ASN A 72 23.76 -1.57 -6.08
CA ASN A 72 24.86 -2.45 -5.71
C ASN A 72 24.44 -3.92 -5.58
N THR A 73 23.18 -4.23 -5.92
CA THR A 73 22.59 -5.56 -5.80
C THR A 73 22.53 -6.23 -7.18
N ASP A 74 23.04 -7.44 -7.30
CA ASP A 74 22.87 -8.24 -8.52
C ASP A 74 21.40 -8.71 -8.63
N LEU A 75 20.63 -7.97 -9.41
CA LEU A 75 19.22 -8.25 -9.62
C LEU A 75 18.96 -9.27 -10.74
N SER A 76 19.98 -9.67 -11.50
CA SER A 76 19.83 -10.63 -12.61
C SER A 76 19.20 -11.95 -12.17
N LYS A 77 19.44 -12.35 -10.92
CA LYS A 77 18.88 -13.56 -10.28
C LYS A 77 17.36 -13.50 -10.08
N LEU A 78 16.77 -12.31 -10.12
CA LEU A 78 15.33 -12.11 -9.90
C LEU A 78 14.52 -12.13 -11.21
N LYS A 79 15.18 -12.24 -12.36
CA LYS A 79 14.52 -12.18 -13.68
C LYS A 79 13.37 -13.18 -13.84
N ASN A 80 13.50 -14.36 -13.24
CA ASN A 80 12.52 -15.45 -13.34
C ASN A 80 11.73 -15.64 -12.03
N GLU A 81 11.83 -14.69 -11.10
CA GLU A 81 11.11 -14.71 -9.83
C GLU A 81 9.87 -13.79 -9.87
N TYR A 82 8.92 -14.06 -9.01
CA TYR A 82 7.83 -13.10 -8.78
C TYR A 82 8.35 -11.92 -7.98
N THR A 83 8.18 -10.73 -8.53
CA THR A 83 8.72 -9.50 -7.94
C THR A 83 7.65 -8.43 -7.78
N PHE A 84 7.68 -7.71 -6.66
CA PHE A 84 6.94 -6.48 -6.45
C PHE A 84 7.89 -5.29 -6.57
N GLY A 85 7.61 -4.41 -7.51
CA GLY A 85 8.32 -3.15 -7.64
C GLY A 85 7.56 -2.01 -6.97
N LEU A 86 8.27 -1.20 -6.18
CA LEU A 86 7.67 -0.15 -5.37
C LEU A 86 7.99 1.24 -5.90
N ASN A 87 7.00 2.16 -5.84
CA ASN A 87 7.17 3.58 -6.20
C ASN A 87 7.78 3.76 -7.60
N ARG A 88 8.97 4.38 -7.71
CA ARG A 88 9.62 4.70 -8.99
C ARG A 88 10.60 3.61 -9.48
N ILE A 89 10.42 2.36 -9.07
CA ILE A 89 11.30 1.23 -9.44
C ILE A 89 11.44 1.04 -10.97
N TYR A 90 10.42 1.41 -11.73
CA TYR A 90 10.41 1.30 -13.19
C TYR A 90 11.56 2.08 -13.85
N LEU A 91 12.13 3.08 -13.17
CA LEU A 91 13.32 3.78 -13.65
C LEU A 91 14.56 2.87 -13.71
N ALA A 92 14.59 1.78 -12.94
CA ALA A 92 15.67 0.81 -12.93
C ALA A 92 15.47 -0.34 -13.94
N PHE A 93 14.32 -0.48 -14.58
CA PHE A 93 14.04 -1.59 -15.50
C PHE A 93 15.05 -1.73 -16.65
N PRO A 94 15.53 -0.63 -17.27
CA PRO A 94 16.56 -0.74 -18.31
C PRO A 94 17.87 -1.34 -17.80
N GLU A 95 18.28 -0.98 -16.56
CA GLU A 95 19.51 -1.51 -15.94
C GLU A 95 19.33 -2.94 -15.45
N MET A 96 18.13 -3.28 -14.95
CA MET A 96 17.77 -4.62 -14.49
C MET A 96 17.65 -5.64 -15.64
N GLY A 97 17.27 -5.18 -16.83
CA GLY A 97 17.00 -6.04 -17.98
C GLY A 97 15.69 -6.84 -17.86
N PHE A 98 14.81 -6.50 -16.91
CA PHE A 98 13.47 -7.06 -16.76
C PHE A 98 12.55 -6.07 -16.04
N GLU A 99 11.23 -6.27 -16.21
CA GLU A 99 10.18 -5.56 -15.46
C GLU A 99 9.71 -6.39 -14.27
N THR A 100 9.23 -5.74 -13.21
CA THR A 100 8.67 -6.47 -12.06
C THR A 100 7.34 -7.12 -12.41
N THR A 101 7.03 -8.24 -11.76
CA THR A 101 5.76 -8.97 -11.96
C THR A 101 4.56 -8.14 -11.53
N TYR A 102 4.72 -7.40 -10.44
CA TYR A 102 3.71 -6.52 -9.85
C TYR A 102 4.31 -5.15 -9.55
N TYR A 103 3.47 -4.13 -9.61
CA TYR A 103 3.84 -2.76 -9.24
C TYR A 103 2.94 -2.25 -8.13
N LEU A 104 3.49 -1.48 -7.19
CA LEU A 104 2.73 -0.92 -6.09
C LEU A 104 3.21 0.48 -5.71
N CYS A 105 2.27 1.44 -5.66
CA CYS A 105 2.52 2.81 -5.23
C CYS A 105 1.30 3.34 -4.46
N VAL A 106 1.52 3.84 -3.25
CA VAL A 106 0.45 4.35 -2.38
C VAL A 106 0.65 5.80 -1.96
N ASN A 107 1.81 6.38 -2.22
CA ASN A 107 2.10 7.77 -1.88
C ASN A 107 1.48 8.70 -2.93
N ASP A 108 0.55 9.55 -2.50
CA ASP A 108 -0.22 10.44 -3.37
C ASP A 108 0.69 11.39 -4.17
N LEU A 109 1.75 11.94 -3.56
CA LEU A 109 2.69 12.84 -4.27
C LEU A 109 3.49 12.09 -5.33
N VAL A 110 3.88 10.83 -5.07
CA VAL A 110 4.58 10.02 -6.07
C VAL A 110 3.64 9.71 -7.22
N VAL A 111 2.39 9.31 -6.94
CA VAL A 111 1.40 9.03 -7.99
C VAL A 111 1.12 10.27 -8.83
N GLU A 112 0.89 11.42 -8.20
CA GLU A 112 0.66 12.69 -8.91
C GLU A 112 1.80 13.03 -9.86
N GLN A 113 3.05 12.97 -9.38
CA GLN A 113 4.24 13.30 -10.17
C GLN A 113 4.52 12.32 -11.31
N THR A 114 4.07 11.07 -11.19
CA THR A 114 4.45 9.98 -12.09
C THR A 114 3.27 9.26 -12.72
N ALA A 115 2.08 9.87 -12.68
CA ALA A 115 0.85 9.27 -13.21
C ALA A 115 1.00 8.80 -14.67
N GLY A 116 1.64 9.61 -15.52
CA GLY A 116 1.87 9.26 -16.93
C GLY A 116 2.77 8.04 -17.11
N ASP A 117 3.73 7.81 -16.21
CA ASP A 117 4.60 6.64 -16.25
C ASP A 117 3.87 5.41 -15.71
N ILE A 118 3.19 5.56 -14.58
CA ILE A 118 2.38 4.48 -13.99
C ILE A 118 1.34 3.98 -14.98
N GLN A 119 0.69 4.88 -15.73
CA GLN A 119 -0.33 4.52 -16.71
C GLN A 119 0.23 3.67 -17.86
N LYS A 120 1.51 3.84 -18.22
CA LYS A 120 2.17 3.08 -19.30
C LYS A 120 2.61 1.68 -18.89
N LEU A 121 2.79 1.41 -17.59
CA LEU A 121 3.18 0.10 -17.09
C LEU A 121 2.12 -0.96 -17.46
N LYS A 122 2.54 -2.17 -17.82
CA LYS A 122 1.63 -3.22 -18.31
C LYS A 122 1.35 -4.33 -17.31
N MET A 123 2.22 -4.49 -16.32
CA MET A 123 1.99 -5.46 -15.23
C MET A 123 0.81 -5.04 -14.34
N PRO A 124 0.26 -5.95 -13.53
CA PRO A 124 -0.71 -5.60 -12.49
C PRO A 124 -0.16 -4.52 -11.54
N ARG A 125 -0.91 -3.41 -11.43
CA ARG A 125 -0.55 -2.21 -10.65
C ARG A 125 -1.56 -2.01 -9.54
N PHE A 126 -1.06 -1.84 -8.33
CA PHE A 126 -1.88 -1.61 -7.14
C PHE A 126 -1.61 -0.20 -6.62
N VAL A 127 -2.65 0.61 -6.59
CA VAL A 127 -2.62 1.99 -6.11
C VAL A 127 -3.77 2.23 -5.13
N THR A 128 -3.78 3.33 -4.42
CA THR A 128 -4.92 3.67 -3.55
C THR A 128 -6.09 4.26 -4.34
N THR A 129 -7.30 4.24 -3.80
CA THR A 129 -8.48 4.93 -4.38
C THR A 129 -8.23 6.41 -4.60
N ARG A 130 -7.41 7.05 -3.78
CA ARG A 130 -7.01 8.45 -3.94
C ARG A 130 -6.32 8.75 -5.26
N ALA A 131 -5.69 7.74 -5.86
CA ALA A 131 -5.02 7.84 -7.16
C ALA A 131 -5.98 8.07 -8.34
N LEU A 132 -7.29 7.87 -8.16
CA LEU A 132 -8.33 8.20 -9.15
C LEU A 132 -8.30 9.67 -9.60
N LYS A 133 -7.69 10.55 -8.81
CA LYS A 133 -7.46 11.96 -9.19
C LYS A 133 -6.53 12.12 -10.40
N TRP A 134 -5.63 11.18 -10.62
CA TRP A 134 -4.54 11.28 -11.61
C TRP A 134 -4.49 10.10 -12.59
N LEU A 135 -5.03 8.93 -12.21
CA LEU A 135 -4.97 7.71 -13.00
C LEU A 135 -6.36 7.33 -13.52
N LYS A 136 -6.40 6.91 -14.79
CA LYS A 136 -7.62 6.38 -15.41
C LYS A 136 -7.74 4.88 -15.14
N PRO A 137 -8.93 4.36 -14.85
CA PRO A 137 -9.16 2.93 -14.68
C PRO A 137 -8.75 2.14 -15.93
N GLU A 138 -8.05 1.02 -15.70
CA GLU A 138 -7.62 0.04 -16.71
C GLU A 138 -7.70 -1.37 -16.15
N GLU A 139 -7.71 -2.38 -17.02
CA GLU A 139 -7.84 -3.78 -16.62
C GLU A 139 -6.80 -4.23 -15.58
N ASN A 140 -5.53 -3.85 -15.77
CA ASN A 140 -4.43 -4.22 -14.88
C ASN A 140 -4.14 -3.16 -13.80
N LEU A 141 -5.04 -2.21 -13.57
CA LEU A 141 -4.91 -1.19 -12.53
C LEU A 141 -5.97 -1.40 -11.46
N PHE A 142 -5.51 -1.67 -10.24
CA PHE A 142 -6.35 -1.99 -9.09
C PHE A 142 -6.30 -0.86 -8.06
N PHE A 143 -7.47 -0.34 -7.70
CA PHE A 143 -7.62 0.72 -6.71
C PHE A 143 -7.94 0.10 -5.35
N LEU A 144 -7.02 0.22 -4.40
CA LEU A 144 -7.12 -0.33 -3.04
C LEU A 144 -7.67 0.74 -2.09
N TYR A 145 -8.63 0.37 -1.25
CA TYR A 145 -9.05 1.24 -0.17
C TYR A 145 -8.07 1.13 1.00
N SER A 146 -7.39 2.21 1.32
CA SER A 146 -6.37 2.23 2.36
C SER A 146 -6.52 3.41 3.32
N THR A 147 -6.06 3.23 4.55
CA THR A 147 -6.12 4.24 5.62
C THR A 147 -4.79 4.32 6.36
N TYR A 148 -4.52 5.50 6.94
CA TYR A 148 -3.38 5.72 7.84
C TYR A 148 -3.70 5.38 9.31
N THR A 149 -4.97 5.15 9.64
CA THR A 149 -5.46 4.92 10.98
C THR A 149 -5.95 3.49 11.18
N GLY A 150 -6.01 3.03 12.43
CA GLY A 150 -6.46 1.71 12.79
C GLY A 150 -5.53 0.61 12.31
N PRO A 151 -4.36 0.45 12.98
CA PRO A 151 -3.38 -0.57 12.64
C PRO A 151 -4.00 -1.95 12.47
N THR A 152 -3.76 -2.58 11.32
CA THR A 152 -4.23 -3.93 11.03
C THR A 152 -3.42 -4.53 9.87
N PHE A 153 -3.32 -5.85 9.83
CA PHE A 153 -2.85 -6.55 8.64
C PHE A 153 -4.08 -7.08 7.88
N ALA A 154 -4.33 -6.53 6.69
CA ALA A 154 -5.46 -6.97 5.88
C ALA A 154 -5.12 -8.31 5.20
N THR A 155 -5.85 -9.35 5.57
CA THR A 155 -5.79 -10.66 4.91
C THR A 155 -6.66 -10.70 3.64
N ASP A 156 -7.49 -9.70 3.43
CA ASP A 156 -8.30 -9.51 2.23
C ASP A 156 -8.20 -8.04 1.75
N ILE A 157 -7.40 -7.83 0.71
CA ILE A 157 -7.13 -6.48 0.15
C ILE A 157 -8.33 -5.87 -0.58
N ARG A 158 -9.41 -6.61 -0.77
CA ARG A 158 -10.69 -6.06 -1.23
C ARG A 158 -11.38 -5.23 -0.15
N LYS A 159 -10.96 -5.37 1.09
CA LYS A 159 -11.43 -4.59 2.24
C LYS A 159 -10.47 -3.45 2.52
N ARG A 160 -10.64 -2.82 3.67
CA ARG A 160 -9.74 -1.78 4.15
C ARG A 160 -8.35 -2.34 4.43
N MET A 161 -7.35 -1.68 3.91
CA MET A 161 -5.95 -1.93 4.22
C MET A 161 -5.39 -0.81 5.11
N TRP A 162 -4.40 -1.13 5.92
CA TRP A 162 -3.63 -0.11 6.66
C TRP A 162 -2.28 0.09 5.97
N GLU A 163 -1.91 1.35 5.70
CA GLU A 163 -0.68 1.65 4.95
C GLU A 163 0.60 1.42 5.76
N GLY A 164 0.53 1.42 7.10
CA GLY A 164 1.69 1.18 7.96
C GLY A 164 2.82 2.18 7.76
N ALA A 165 2.50 3.38 7.22
CA ALA A 165 3.44 4.43 6.84
C ALA A 165 4.47 4.00 5.76
N THR A 166 4.27 2.88 5.09
CA THR A 166 5.20 2.40 4.05
C THR A 166 4.49 1.57 2.98
N VAL A 167 4.86 1.81 1.74
CA VAL A 167 4.40 1.01 0.59
C VAL A 167 4.79 -0.47 0.72
N THR A 168 5.90 -0.77 1.40
CA THR A 168 6.34 -2.15 1.67
C THR A 168 5.31 -2.92 2.48
N TYR A 169 4.69 -2.28 3.47
CA TYR A 169 3.65 -2.94 4.27
C TYR A 169 2.39 -3.26 3.44
N MET A 170 2.04 -2.38 2.52
CA MET A 170 0.97 -2.65 1.55
C MET A 170 1.33 -3.80 0.61
N ALA A 171 2.57 -3.89 0.17
CA ALA A 171 3.05 -4.99 -0.67
C ALA A 171 3.02 -6.33 0.08
N LEU A 172 3.37 -6.37 1.36
CA LEU A 172 3.26 -7.57 2.21
C LEU A 172 1.82 -8.08 2.31
N GLN A 173 0.85 -7.18 2.54
CA GLN A 173 -0.58 -7.54 2.58
C GLN A 173 -1.06 -8.04 1.22
N THR A 174 -0.58 -7.42 0.13
CA THR A 174 -0.93 -7.83 -1.24
C THR A 174 -0.33 -9.20 -1.56
N ALA A 175 0.93 -9.43 -1.22
CA ALA A 175 1.60 -10.72 -1.41
C ALA A 175 0.90 -11.84 -0.62
N PHE A 176 0.50 -11.57 0.62
CA PHE A 176 -0.27 -12.49 1.43
C PHE A 176 -1.60 -12.87 0.75
N TYR A 177 -2.34 -11.88 0.25
CA TYR A 177 -3.63 -12.09 -0.42
C TYR A 177 -3.48 -12.92 -1.71
N LEU A 178 -2.39 -12.72 -2.46
CA LEU A 178 -2.08 -13.51 -3.65
C LEU A 178 -1.67 -14.97 -3.33
N GLY A 179 -1.43 -15.29 -2.05
CA GLY A 179 -1.13 -16.64 -1.57
C GLY A 179 0.37 -17.00 -1.55
N PHE A 180 1.26 -16.02 -1.67
CA PHE A 180 2.70 -16.29 -1.56
C PHE A 180 3.03 -16.86 -0.18
N ARG A 181 3.79 -17.97 -0.17
CA ARG A 181 4.23 -18.63 1.06
C ARG A 181 5.46 -17.97 1.68
N GLN A 182 6.34 -17.44 0.85
CA GLN A 182 7.59 -16.81 1.27
C GLN A 182 7.71 -15.44 0.61
N VAL A 183 7.99 -14.43 1.42
CA VAL A 183 8.25 -13.06 0.97
C VAL A 183 9.63 -12.64 1.42
N ILE A 184 10.45 -12.17 0.48
CA ILE A 184 11.85 -11.75 0.70
C ILE A 184 11.90 -10.24 0.43
N LEU A 185 12.59 -9.50 1.33
CA LEU A 185 12.77 -8.05 1.26
C LEU A 185 14.22 -7.72 0.90
#